data_39109b2d03f296d07fa2acde182c9f32
#
_entry.id   39109b2d03f296d07fa2acde182c9f32
#
_cell.length_a   1.000
_cell.length_b   1.000
_cell.length_c   1.000
_cell.angle_alpha   90.00
_cell.angle_beta   90.00
_cell.angle_gamma   90.00
#
_symmetry.space_group_name_H-M   'P 1'
#
loop_
_entity.id
_entity.type
_entity.pdbx_description
1 polymer ?
#
loop_
_entity_poly.entity_id
_entity_poly.type
_entity_poly.pdbx_seq_one_letter_code
_entity_poly.pdbx_strand_id
1 'polypeptide(L)'
;PQTPTRPFRRPAWAGPGGAAGRRPRGGGDGPPGAAGGPSGAAREAAAAVTLWPDTFTEYLAPEVGHAALRVLRAAGLDVSLPRGGGPVCCGLTYLSTGRLDRARKVLRRTLDTLGEVPGPVTVLEPSCAAALRADLPALLPDDPRAARLAAAVRTVAETLEEYAPDWLPPRLDRPVVGQTHCHQHAVLGDAADRRLRERAGLVGEPVGGCCGLAGNFGFEPGHHEVSVACAEEQLLPSLRAARAGALVQADGFSCRTQIAQLGGVRARHLVELLAEGLADGPAGRAAQGAPDTQP
;
A
#
# COMPACT_ATOMS: atom_id res chain seq x y z
N PRO A 1 7.20 17.45 8.95
CA PRO A 1 7.71 16.13 8.57
C PRO A 1 9.01 16.29 7.80
N GLN A 2 10.09 15.65 8.29
CA GLN A 2 11.35 15.64 7.55
C GLN A 2 11.15 14.80 6.30
N THR A 3 11.49 15.36 5.14
CA THR A 3 11.45 14.61 3.87
C THR A 3 12.44 13.46 3.95
N PRO A 4 12.05 12.20 3.68
CA PRO A 4 12.98 11.09 3.67
C PRO A 4 14.12 11.34 2.70
N THR A 5 15.35 11.00 3.08
CA THR A 5 16.55 11.23 2.27
C THR A 5 16.62 10.35 1.03
N ARG A 6 15.76 9.31 0.91
CA ARG A 6 15.71 8.39 -0.24
C ARG A 6 14.27 8.06 -0.63
N PRO A 7 13.85 8.36 -1.87
CA PRO A 7 12.56 7.93 -2.41
C PRO A 7 12.42 6.40 -2.47
N PHE A 8 11.19 5.89 -2.32
CA PHE A 8 10.87 4.48 -2.28
C PHE A 8 11.38 3.68 -3.50
N ARG A 9 11.29 4.24 -4.73
CA ARG A 9 11.74 3.59 -5.97
C ARG A 9 13.23 3.72 -6.30
N ARG A 10 14.08 4.30 -5.44
CA ARG A 10 15.53 4.38 -5.72
C ARG A 10 16.27 3.07 -5.45
N PRO A 11 17.49 2.85 -6.09
CA PRO A 11 18.09 1.52 -6.34
C PRO A 11 18.55 0.67 -5.15
N ALA A 12 18.34 1.07 -3.91
CA ALA A 12 18.46 0.12 -2.79
C ALA A 12 17.40 -1.00 -2.85
N TRP A 13 16.47 -0.88 -3.76
CA TRP A 13 15.38 -1.80 -4.07
C TRP A 13 15.64 -2.70 -5.30
N ALA A 14 16.76 -2.65 -5.98
CA ALA A 14 17.14 -3.64 -6.99
C ALA A 14 17.24 -5.01 -6.30
N GLY A 15 16.08 -5.71 -6.24
CA GLY A 15 16.01 -7.09 -5.79
C GLY A 15 16.91 -7.98 -6.65
N PRO A 16 17.30 -9.17 -6.17
CA PRO A 16 18.16 -10.10 -6.91
C PRO A 16 17.39 -10.61 -8.15
N GLY A 17 17.59 -9.97 -9.31
CA GLY A 17 16.93 -10.37 -10.56
C GLY A 17 17.11 -9.44 -11.75
N GLY A 18 17.74 -8.30 -11.58
CA GLY A 18 17.93 -7.29 -12.64
C GLY A 18 19.29 -7.32 -13.36
N ALA A 19 19.96 -8.45 -13.46
CA ALA A 19 21.11 -8.60 -14.36
C ALA A 19 20.62 -9.17 -15.68
N ALA A 20 20.51 -8.33 -16.71
CA ALA A 20 20.38 -8.76 -18.09
C ALA A 20 21.64 -9.55 -18.47
N GLY A 21 21.61 -10.85 -18.21
CA GLY A 21 22.67 -11.79 -18.62
C GLY A 21 22.71 -11.91 -20.13
N ARG A 22 23.77 -11.40 -20.75
CA ARG A 22 24.20 -11.80 -22.10
C ARG A 22 24.31 -13.32 -22.14
N ARG A 23 23.55 -13.96 -23.01
CA ARG A 23 23.75 -15.38 -23.33
C ARG A 23 25.10 -15.55 -24.06
N PRO A 24 26.01 -16.41 -23.58
CA PRO A 24 27.10 -16.94 -24.43
C PRO A 24 26.53 -18.04 -25.34
N ARG A 25 26.82 -17.98 -26.63
CA ARG A 25 26.70 -19.10 -27.57
C ARG A 25 27.91 -20.02 -27.35
N GLY A 26 27.64 -21.32 -27.17
CA GLY A 26 28.69 -22.31 -27.18
C GLY A 26 28.10 -23.70 -27.00
N GLY A 27 28.19 -24.54 -28.04
CA GLY A 27 27.69 -25.90 -28.06
C GLY A 27 28.59 -26.88 -27.29
N GLY A 28 28.09 -28.05 -27.00
CA GLY A 28 28.82 -29.16 -26.39
C GLY A 28 27.87 -30.33 -26.06
N ASP A 29 27.96 -31.36 -26.93
CA ASP A 29 27.28 -32.64 -26.76
C ASP A 29 27.75 -33.40 -25.53
N GLY A 30 26.85 -34.06 -24.82
CA GLY A 30 27.15 -35.02 -23.75
C GLY A 30 25.91 -35.85 -23.40
N PRO A 31 26.07 -37.17 -23.11
CA PRO A 31 25.04 -38.20 -23.24
C PRO A 31 24.04 -38.26 -22.08
N PRO A 32 22.92 -39.04 -22.24
CA PRO A 32 21.80 -39.06 -21.30
C PRO A 32 22.08 -40.05 -20.14
N GLY A 33 21.97 -39.53 -18.92
CA GLY A 33 21.99 -40.30 -17.69
C GLY A 33 20.64 -40.19 -16.97
N ALA A 34 19.99 -41.34 -16.82
CA ALA A 34 18.72 -41.51 -16.11
C ALA A 34 18.88 -41.37 -14.60
N ALA A 35 17.95 -40.69 -13.94
CA ALA A 35 17.43 -41.07 -12.64
C ALA A 35 16.20 -40.20 -12.31
N GLY A 36 15.02 -40.84 -12.28
CA GLY A 36 13.79 -40.22 -11.82
C GLY A 36 13.84 -39.95 -10.31
N GLY A 37 13.72 -38.67 -9.96
CA GLY A 37 13.37 -38.23 -8.62
C GLY A 37 11.88 -37.81 -8.60
N PRO A 38 11.18 -37.86 -7.44
CA PRO A 38 9.75 -37.66 -7.40
C PRO A 38 9.37 -36.28 -7.90
N SER A 39 8.37 -36.26 -8.78
CA SER A 39 7.65 -35.12 -9.29
C SER A 39 7.36 -34.09 -8.20
N GLY A 40 8.09 -32.99 -8.17
CA GLY A 40 7.71 -31.80 -7.41
C GLY A 40 6.40 -31.27 -7.96
N ALA A 41 5.37 -31.23 -7.10
CA ALA A 41 4.12 -30.57 -7.40
C ALA A 41 4.45 -29.19 -8.03
N ALA A 42 3.93 -28.93 -9.22
CA ALA A 42 4.11 -27.66 -9.90
C ALA A 42 3.62 -26.55 -8.93
N ARG A 43 4.52 -25.74 -8.42
CA ARG A 43 4.13 -24.56 -7.66
C ARG A 43 3.31 -23.71 -8.62
N GLU A 44 2.03 -23.54 -8.29
CA GLU A 44 1.14 -22.65 -8.99
C GLU A 44 1.85 -21.29 -9.12
N ALA A 45 1.86 -20.74 -10.34
CA ALA A 45 2.60 -19.49 -10.57
C ALA A 45 2.02 -18.39 -9.68
N ALA A 46 2.89 -17.73 -8.91
CA ALA A 46 2.51 -16.65 -8.02
C ALA A 46 1.72 -15.58 -8.78
N ALA A 47 0.59 -15.13 -8.23
CA ALA A 47 -0.21 -14.10 -8.87
C ALA A 47 0.59 -12.79 -8.97
N ALA A 48 0.65 -12.24 -10.20
CA ALA A 48 1.38 -11.00 -10.46
C ALA A 48 0.55 -9.79 -10.03
N VAL A 49 1.14 -8.90 -9.25
CA VAL A 49 0.51 -7.70 -8.68
C VAL A 49 1.40 -6.50 -8.96
N THR A 50 0.80 -5.37 -9.33
CA THR A 50 1.52 -4.09 -9.43
C THR A 50 1.23 -3.25 -8.19
N LEU A 51 2.26 -2.90 -7.41
CA LEU A 51 2.12 -1.96 -6.31
C LEU A 51 2.19 -0.53 -6.84
N TRP A 52 1.16 0.26 -6.53
CA TRP A 52 1.08 1.68 -6.87
C TRP A 52 1.86 2.52 -5.86
N PRO A 53 2.98 3.16 -6.26
CA PRO A 53 3.72 4.06 -5.39
C PRO A 53 3.15 5.48 -5.50
N ASP A 54 2.17 5.81 -4.66
CA ASP A 54 1.65 7.17 -4.59
C ASP A 54 2.71 8.18 -4.12
N THR A 55 2.42 9.47 -4.28
CA THR A 55 3.37 10.54 -3.92
C THR A 55 3.77 10.50 -2.43
N PHE A 56 2.85 10.14 -1.54
CA PHE A 56 3.16 10.06 -0.11
C PHE A 56 4.07 8.87 0.19
N THR A 57 3.75 7.71 -0.35
CA THR A 57 4.59 6.51 -0.23
C THR A 57 5.97 6.70 -0.87
N GLU A 58 6.03 7.36 -2.04
CA GLU A 58 7.31 7.57 -2.73
C GLU A 58 8.25 8.51 -1.98
N TYR A 59 7.73 9.63 -1.41
CA TYR A 59 8.56 10.74 -0.94
C TYR A 59 8.44 11.07 0.54
N LEU A 60 7.36 10.71 1.21
CA LEU A 60 7.06 11.16 2.57
C LEU A 60 6.93 10.02 3.59
N ALA A 61 6.57 8.82 3.14
CA ALA A 61 6.39 7.64 3.98
C ALA A 61 6.85 6.35 3.26
N PRO A 62 8.11 6.26 2.80
CA PRO A 62 8.61 5.10 2.07
C PRO A 62 8.57 3.80 2.88
N GLU A 63 8.57 3.89 4.21
CA GLU A 63 8.40 2.77 5.12
C GLU A 63 7.08 2.01 4.88
N VAL A 64 6.01 2.71 4.51
CA VAL A 64 4.71 2.10 4.17
C VAL A 64 4.84 1.23 2.92
N GLY A 65 5.51 1.74 1.89
CA GLY A 65 5.79 0.98 0.66
C GLY A 65 6.64 -0.26 0.92
N HIS A 66 7.69 -0.13 1.72
CA HIS A 66 8.53 -1.27 2.10
C HIS A 66 7.77 -2.30 2.93
N ALA A 67 6.91 -1.86 3.83
CA ALA A 67 6.04 -2.75 4.61
C ALA A 67 5.05 -3.50 3.72
N ALA A 68 4.40 -2.81 2.77
CA ALA A 68 3.49 -3.41 1.80
C ALA A 68 4.18 -4.50 0.97
N LEU A 69 5.40 -4.23 0.48
CA LEU A 69 6.17 -5.24 -0.25
C LEU A 69 6.49 -6.48 0.58
N ARG A 70 6.85 -6.30 1.86
CA ARG A 70 7.09 -7.45 2.75
C ARG A 70 5.83 -8.26 2.94
N VAL A 71 4.69 -7.63 3.20
CA VAL A 71 3.40 -8.31 3.43
C VAL A 71 2.94 -9.06 2.17
N LEU A 72 2.88 -8.37 1.01
CA LEU A 72 2.41 -8.97 -0.23
C LEU A 72 3.30 -10.15 -0.67
N ARG A 73 4.62 -10.03 -0.51
CA ARG A 73 5.55 -11.14 -0.80
C ARG A 73 5.44 -12.29 0.19
N ALA A 74 5.26 -12.00 1.47
CA ALA A 74 4.99 -13.04 2.48
C ALA A 74 3.69 -13.78 2.18
N ALA A 75 2.74 -13.12 1.50
CA ALA A 75 1.52 -13.75 0.99
C ALA A 75 1.73 -14.56 -0.31
N GLY A 76 2.96 -14.65 -0.81
CA GLY A 76 3.29 -15.44 -2.01
C GLY A 76 3.02 -14.71 -3.33
N LEU A 77 2.76 -13.41 -3.32
CA LEU A 77 2.48 -12.63 -4.52
C LEU A 77 3.77 -12.17 -5.22
N ASP A 78 3.78 -12.19 -6.54
CA ASP A 78 4.85 -11.60 -7.36
C ASP A 78 4.59 -10.10 -7.56
N VAL A 79 5.27 -9.28 -6.76
CA VAL A 79 5.02 -7.83 -6.69
C VAL A 79 6.01 -7.07 -7.55
N SER A 80 5.49 -6.35 -8.54
CA SER A 80 6.22 -5.41 -9.38
C SER A 80 5.87 -3.95 -9.08
N LEU A 81 6.75 -3.05 -9.48
CA LEU A 81 6.49 -1.61 -9.51
C LEU A 81 6.32 -1.15 -10.96
N PRO A 82 5.63 -0.02 -11.22
CA PRO A 82 5.52 0.54 -12.57
C PRO A 82 6.89 0.68 -13.24
N ARG A 83 7.03 0.18 -14.45
CA ARG A 83 8.31 0.13 -15.18
C ARG A 83 8.74 1.47 -15.73
N GLY A 84 7.81 2.38 -15.98
CA GLY A 84 8.11 3.74 -16.44
C GLY A 84 8.75 4.55 -15.31
N GLY A 85 9.96 5.08 -15.51
CA GLY A 85 10.73 5.81 -14.49
C GLY A 85 10.15 7.16 -14.05
N GLY A 86 8.93 7.51 -14.48
CA GLY A 86 8.24 8.74 -14.11
C GLY A 86 7.35 8.59 -12.87
N PRO A 87 7.04 9.70 -12.19
CA PRO A 87 6.10 9.67 -11.08
C PRO A 87 4.69 9.33 -11.57
N VAL A 88 3.98 8.53 -10.80
CA VAL A 88 2.55 8.28 -10.97
C VAL A 88 1.75 9.10 -9.97
N CYS A 89 0.60 9.62 -10.38
CA CYS A 89 -0.23 10.46 -9.52
C CYS A 89 -1.71 10.23 -9.85
N CYS A 90 -2.56 10.13 -8.84
CA CYS A 90 -4.01 9.98 -9.01
C CYS A 90 -4.72 11.28 -9.43
N GLY A 91 -4.03 12.41 -9.44
CA GLY A 91 -4.59 13.70 -9.86
C GLY A 91 -5.47 14.40 -8.83
N LEU A 92 -5.76 13.78 -7.69
CA LEU A 92 -6.75 14.26 -6.72
C LEU A 92 -6.51 15.70 -6.24
N THR A 93 -5.26 16.09 -6.01
CA THR A 93 -4.92 17.47 -5.59
C THR A 93 -5.36 18.52 -6.62
N TYR A 94 -5.30 18.20 -7.91
CA TYR A 94 -5.78 19.09 -8.97
C TYR A 94 -7.30 19.05 -9.09
N LEU A 95 -7.89 17.87 -8.91
CA LEU A 95 -9.33 17.69 -8.92
C LEU A 95 -10.00 18.49 -7.79
N SER A 96 -9.52 18.32 -6.55
CA SER A 96 -10.07 18.99 -5.37
C SER A 96 -9.95 20.53 -5.42
N THR A 97 -9.00 21.07 -6.20
CA THR A 97 -8.83 22.49 -6.42
C THR A 97 -9.47 22.99 -7.73
N GLY A 98 -10.33 22.19 -8.39
CA GLY A 98 -11.04 22.56 -9.62
C GLY A 98 -10.17 22.66 -10.88
N ARG A 99 -8.89 22.24 -10.82
CA ARG A 99 -7.96 22.31 -11.96
C ARG A 99 -8.09 21.08 -12.86
N LEU A 100 -9.28 20.85 -13.43
CA LEU A 100 -9.65 19.62 -14.12
C LEU A 100 -8.74 19.30 -15.32
N ASP A 101 -8.34 20.29 -16.11
CA ASP A 101 -7.46 20.05 -17.27
C ASP A 101 -6.07 19.60 -16.82
N ARG A 102 -5.59 20.11 -15.69
CA ARG A 102 -4.33 19.63 -15.12
C ARG A 102 -4.46 18.22 -14.55
N ALA A 103 -5.57 17.91 -13.89
CA ALA A 103 -5.89 16.57 -13.45
C ALA A 103 -5.88 15.58 -14.62
N ARG A 104 -6.60 15.89 -15.72
CA ARG A 104 -6.62 15.08 -16.96
C ARG A 104 -5.22 14.86 -17.53
N LYS A 105 -4.40 15.92 -17.61
CA LYS A 105 -3.01 15.83 -18.10
C LYS A 105 -2.15 14.91 -17.25
N VAL A 106 -2.26 15.02 -15.94
CA VAL A 106 -1.53 14.17 -14.98
C VAL A 106 -1.97 12.71 -15.11
N LEU A 107 -3.29 12.47 -15.20
CA LEU A 107 -3.85 11.12 -15.32
C LEU A 107 -3.43 10.45 -16.64
N ARG A 108 -3.44 11.15 -17.78
CA ARG A 108 -2.92 10.62 -19.05
C ARG A 108 -1.45 10.22 -18.92
N ARG A 109 -0.61 11.10 -18.35
CA ARG A 109 0.80 10.78 -18.11
C ARG A 109 0.97 9.57 -17.20
N THR A 110 0.13 9.41 -16.21
CA THR A 110 0.13 8.25 -15.33
C THR A 110 -0.22 6.97 -16.10
N LEU A 111 -1.25 6.99 -16.95
CA LEU A 111 -1.58 5.87 -17.82
C LEU A 111 -0.43 5.50 -18.77
N ASP A 112 0.26 6.52 -19.33
CA ASP A 112 1.43 6.30 -20.19
C ASP A 112 2.59 5.67 -19.41
N THR A 113 2.81 6.10 -18.15
CA THR A 113 3.87 5.56 -17.28
C THR A 113 3.60 4.12 -16.85
N LEU A 114 2.34 3.80 -16.55
CA LEU A 114 1.94 2.44 -16.15
C LEU A 114 2.02 1.46 -17.33
N GLY A 115 1.63 1.90 -18.52
CA GLY A 115 1.50 1.01 -19.67
C GLY A 115 0.42 -0.06 -19.45
N GLU A 116 0.64 -1.24 -19.99
CA GLU A 116 -0.21 -2.41 -19.69
C GLU A 116 0.15 -3.01 -18.35
N VAL A 117 -0.86 -3.19 -17.51
CA VAL A 117 -0.75 -3.77 -16.16
C VAL A 117 -1.33 -5.18 -16.20
N PRO A 118 -0.51 -6.22 -16.00
CA PRO A 118 -0.95 -7.61 -16.11
C PRO A 118 -1.59 -8.13 -14.82
N GLY A 119 -2.56 -7.47 -14.27
CA GLY A 119 -3.19 -7.93 -13.02
C GLY A 119 -3.67 -6.77 -12.14
N PRO A 120 -3.94 -7.04 -10.85
CA PRO A 120 -4.41 -6.01 -9.94
C PRO A 120 -3.33 -4.95 -9.68
N VAL A 121 -3.82 -3.73 -9.45
CA VAL A 121 -3.01 -2.59 -9.01
C VAL A 121 -3.34 -2.31 -7.55
N THR A 122 -2.44 -2.70 -6.68
CA THR A 122 -2.59 -2.48 -5.24
C THR A 122 -2.23 -1.05 -4.89
N VAL A 123 -3.15 -0.32 -4.29
CA VAL A 123 -3.00 1.09 -3.92
C VAL A 123 -3.02 1.21 -2.40
N LEU A 124 -2.01 1.88 -1.83
CA LEU A 124 -1.84 2.03 -0.37
C LEU A 124 -2.64 3.20 0.19
N GLU A 125 -2.64 4.33 -0.51
CA GLU A 125 -3.35 5.53 -0.09
C GLU A 125 -4.83 5.45 -0.50
N PRO A 126 -5.80 5.39 0.45
CA PRO A 126 -7.21 5.23 0.13
C PRO A 126 -7.78 6.35 -0.75
N SER A 127 -7.28 7.57 -0.59
CA SER A 127 -7.70 8.69 -1.42
C SER A 127 -7.27 8.53 -2.89
N CYS A 128 -6.09 7.94 -3.13
CA CYS A 128 -5.65 7.60 -4.47
C CYS A 128 -6.47 6.45 -5.06
N ALA A 129 -6.77 5.41 -4.28
CA ALA A 129 -7.60 4.29 -4.73
C ALA A 129 -9.00 4.77 -5.15
N ALA A 130 -9.64 5.62 -4.35
CA ALA A 130 -10.93 6.19 -4.65
C ALA A 130 -10.89 7.04 -5.93
N ALA A 131 -9.91 7.94 -6.07
CA ALA A 131 -9.75 8.77 -7.25
C ALA A 131 -9.51 7.94 -8.53
N LEU A 132 -8.75 6.86 -8.44
CA LEU A 132 -8.50 5.99 -9.58
C LEU A 132 -9.72 5.14 -9.96
N ARG A 133 -10.55 4.73 -9.00
CA ARG A 133 -11.77 3.95 -9.27
C ARG A 133 -12.92 4.82 -9.80
N ALA A 134 -13.11 6.01 -9.22
CA ALA A 134 -14.27 6.85 -9.52
C ALA A 134 -13.95 8.01 -10.45
N ASP A 135 -12.94 8.82 -10.13
CA ASP A 135 -12.68 10.08 -10.83
C ASP A 135 -11.93 9.88 -12.15
N LEU A 136 -11.00 8.92 -12.22
CA LEU A 136 -10.22 8.66 -13.43
C LEU A 136 -11.12 8.34 -14.65
N PRO A 137 -12.05 7.38 -14.61
CA PRO A 137 -12.90 7.11 -15.76
C PRO A 137 -13.86 8.27 -16.06
N ALA A 138 -14.31 9.03 -15.05
CA ALA A 138 -15.15 10.20 -15.26
C ALA A 138 -14.39 11.37 -15.94
N LEU A 139 -13.10 11.53 -15.63
CA LEU A 139 -12.26 12.59 -16.22
C LEU A 139 -11.72 12.24 -17.61
N LEU A 140 -11.58 10.96 -17.92
CA LEU A 140 -11.06 10.43 -19.18
C LEU A 140 -11.99 9.37 -19.78
N PRO A 141 -13.26 9.70 -20.07
CA PRO A 141 -14.26 8.73 -20.52
C PRO A 141 -13.92 8.10 -21.87
N ASP A 142 -13.18 8.82 -22.72
CA ASP A 142 -12.80 8.37 -24.05
C ASP A 142 -11.50 7.57 -24.09
N ASP A 143 -10.80 7.43 -22.96
CA ASP A 143 -9.57 6.64 -22.87
C ASP A 143 -9.86 5.26 -22.25
N PRO A 144 -9.87 4.18 -23.05
CA PRO A 144 -10.20 2.85 -22.54
C PRO A 144 -9.24 2.34 -21.46
N ARG A 145 -8.02 2.91 -21.37
CA ARG A 145 -7.06 2.58 -20.32
C ARG A 145 -7.55 3.04 -18.95
N ALA A 146 -8.32 4.14 -18.90
CA ALA A 146 -8.89 4.66 -17.66
C ALA A 146 -9.85 3.66 -17.02
N ALA A 147 -10.78 3.11 -17.81
CA ALA A 147 -11.71 2.10 -17.33
C ALA A 147 -11.00 0.80 -16.90
N ARG A 148 -9.99 0.36 -17.69
CA ARG A 148 -9.19 -0.83 -17.32
C ARG A 148 -8.42 -0.64 -16.02
N LEU A 149 -7.77 0.51 -15.83
CA LEU A 149 -7.05 0.79 -14.59
C LEU A 149 -8.02 0.88 -13.41
N ALA A 150 -9.14 1.56 -13.55
CA ALA A 150 -10.15 1.66 -12.49
C ALA A 150 -10.65 0.26 -12.03
N ALA A 151 -10.88 -0.64 -12.98
CA ALA A 151 -11.28 -2.02 -12.71
C ALA A 151 -10.17 -2.86 -12.06
N ALA A 152 -8.89 -2.55 -12.31
CA ALA A 152 -7.75 -3.26 -11.76
C ALA A 152 -7.34 -2.79 -10.36
N VAL A 153 -7.74 -1.59 -9.93
CA VAL A 153 -7.39 -1.03 -8.62
C VAL A 153 -7.96 -1.86 -7.48
N ARG A 154 -7.11 -2.18 -6.50
CA ARG A 154 -7.46 -2.87 -5.25
C ARG A 154 -6.82 -2.18 -4.07
N THR A 155 -7.47 -2.19 -2.90
CA THR A 155 -6.79 -1.95 -1.62
C THR A 155 -5.85 -3.12 -1.30
N VAL A 156 -5.00 -2.98 -0.30
CA VAL A 156 -4.15 -4.10 0.14
C VAL A 156 -4.99 -5.27 0.63
N ALA A 157 -6.03 -4.98 1.41
CA ALA A 157 -6.89 -6.02 1.97
C ALA A 157 -7.65 -6.77 0.87
N GLU A 158 -8.20 -6.06 -0.12
CA GLU A 158 -8.83 -6.68 -1.28
C GLU A 158 -7.83 -7.52 -2.10
N THR A 159 -6.60 -7.01 -2.28
CA THR A 159 -5.55 -7.77 -2.98
C THR A 159 -5.24 -9.08 -2.27
N LEU A 160 -5.05 -9.04 -0.96
CA LEU A 160 -4.74 -10.24 -0.17
C LEU A 160 -5.91 -11.22 -0.15
N GLU A 161 -7.14 -10.74 -0.05
CA GLU A 161 -8.33 -11.58 -0.03
C GLU A 161 -8.59 -12.25 -1.38
N GLU A 162 -8.40 -11.54 -2.48
CA GLU A 162 -8.71 -12.03 -3.83
C GLU A 162 -7.57 -12.89 -4.43
N TYR A 163 -6.30 -12.52 -4.16
CA TYR A 163 -5.14 -13.14 -4.82
C TYR A 163 -4.25 -13.98 -3.90
N ALA A 164 -4.51 -13.97 -2.61
CA ALA A 164 -3.83 -14.80 -1.62
C ALA A 164 -4.81 -15.26 -0.51
N PRO A 165 -5.95 -15.88 -0.86
CA PRO A 165 -7.03 -16.19 0.10
C PRO A 165 -6.57 -17.11 1.25
N ASP A 166 -5.64 -18.01 0.97
CA ASP A 166 -5.12 -18.97 1.95
C ASP A 166 -4.01 -18.40 2.85
N TRP A 167 -3.52 -17.20 2.54
CA TRP A 167 -2.50 -16.58 3.36
C TRP A 167 -3.06 -16.16 4.72
N LEU A 168 -2.37 -16.59 5.78
CA LEU A 168 -2.72 -16.21 7.15
C LEU A 168 -1.85 -15.00 7.58
N PRO A 169 -2.48 -13.85 7.92
CA PRO A 169 -1.73 -12.73 8.45
C PRO A 169 -1.10 -13.09 9.81
N PRO A 170 -0.01 -12.42 10.19
CA PRO A 170 0.57 -12.59 11.51
C PRO A 170 -0.45 -12.17 12.59
N ARG A 171 -0.50 -12.92 13.69
CA ARG A 171 -1.34 -12.61 14.83
C ARG A 171 -0.72 -11.47 15.63
N LEU A 172 -1.47 -10.40 15.80
CA LEU A 172 -1.07 -9.22 16.58
C LEU A 172 -1.73 -9.22 17.97
N ASP A 173 -2.94 -9.76 18.08
CA ASP A 173 -3.73 -9.96 19.30
C ASP A 173 -3.74 -8.73 20.22
N ARG A 174 -4.05 -7.55 19.64
CA ARG A 174 -4.02 -6.27 20.34
C ARG A 174 -5.26 -5.43 20.03
N PRO A 175 -5.65 -4.56 20.96
CA PRO A 175 -6.68 -3.57 20.65
C PRO A 175 -6.17 -2.59 19.59
N VAL A 176 -7.08 -2.14 18.72
CA VAL A 176 -6.82 -1.14 17.68
C VAL A 176 -7.81 0.02 17.82
N VAL A 177 -7.31 1.22 17.61
CA VAL A 177 -8.06 2.48 17.49
C VAL A 177 -7.50 3.29 16.31
N GLY A 178 -8.16 4.36 15.92
CA GLY A 178 -7.65 5.27 14.87
C GLY A 178 -8.74 5.68 13.90
N GLN A 179 -8.39 5.83 12.62
CA GLN A 179 -9.27 6.42 11.60
C GLN A 179 -9.36 5.54 10.35
N THR A 180 -10.57 5.10 10.01
CA THR A 180 -10.89 4.66 8.65
C THR A 180 -10.94 5.88 7.74
N HIS A 181 -10.18 5.89 6.66
CA HIS A 181 -10.11 7.04 5.75
C HIS A 181 -11.48 7.34 5.13
N CYS A 182 -11.87 8.62 5.06
CA CYS A 182 -13.19 9.01 4.57
C CYS A 182 -13.49 8.51 3.14
N HIS A 183 -12.51 8.54 2.23
CA HIS A 183 -12.69 7.96 0.89
C HIS A 183 -12.84 6.43 0.92
N GLN A 184 -12.17 5.76 1.83
CA GLN A 184 -12.36 4.32 2.01
C GLN A 184 -13.78 4.03 2.49
N HIS A 185 -14.23 4.72 3.54
CA HIS A 185 -15.57 4.54 4.07
C HIS A 185 -16.67 4.87 3.05
N ALA A 186 -16.54 5.99 2.33
CA ALA A 186 -17.60 6.51 1.45
C ALA A 186 -17.59 5.94 0.02
N VAL A 187 -16.42 5.52 -0.50
CA VAL A 187 -16.25 5.17 -1.93
C VAL A 187 -15.83 3.73 -2.14
N LEU A 188 -14.83 3.25 -1.37
CA LEU A 188 -14.24 1.94 -1.59
C LEU A 188 -14.96 0.81 -0.83
N GLY A 189 -15.49 1.14 0.36
CA GLY A 189 -15.88 0.17 1.37
C GLY A 189 -14.66 -0.31 2.19
N ASP A 190 -14.90 -0.74 3.42
CA ASP A 190 -13.86 -1.18 4.37
C ASP A 190 -14.01 -2.64 4.81
N ALA A 191 -14.89 -3.39 4.16
CA ALA A 191 -15.23 -4.75 4.57
C ALA A 191 -14.02 -5.71 4.49
N ALA A 192 -13.21 -5.63 3.44
CA ALA A 192 -12.00 -6.44 3.30
C ALA A 192 -10.96 -6.08 4.36
N ASP A 193 -10.78 -4.79 4.65
CA ASP A 193 -9.86 -4.30 5.68
C ASP A 193 -10.29 -4.75 7.07
N ARG A 194 -11.59 -4.75 7.35
CA ARG A 194 -12.17 -5.25 8.59
C ARG A 194 -11.87 -6.74 8.79
N ARG A 195 -12.15 -7.56 7.77
CA ARG A 195 -11.83 -9.00 7.81
C ARG A 195 -10.34 -9.26 7.98
N LEU A 196 -9.48 -8.47 7.32
CA LEU A 196 -8.03 -8.60 7.47
C LEU A 196 -7.58 -8.27 8.90
N ARG A 197 -8.12 -7.21 9.52
CA ARG A 197 -7.88 -6.89 10.94
C ARG A 197 -8.31 -8.00 11.88
N GLU A 198 -9.52 -8.52 11.69
CA GLU A 198 -10.07 -9.65 12.47
C GLU A 198 -9.16 -10.89 12.36
N ARG A 199 -8.75 -11.25 11.14
CA ARG A 199 -7.82 -12.37 10.91
C ARG A 199 -6.46 -12.16 11.58
N ALA A 200 -5.99 -10.92 11.66
CA ALA A 200 -4.77 -10.56 12.38
C ALA A 200 -4.95 -10.47 13.92
N GLY A 201 -6.15 -10.68 14.45
CA GLY A 201 -6.43 -10.62 15.89
C GLY A 201 -6.49 -9.20 16.44
N LEU A 202 -6.73 -8.21 15.59
CA LEU A 202 -6.95 -6.84 16.04
C LEU A 202 -8.39 -6.69 16.57
N VAL A 203 -8.51 -6.18 17.80
CA VAL A 203 -9.79 -6.04 18.50
C VAL A 203 -10.18 -4.57 18.57
N GLY A 204 -11.37 -4.22 18.11
CA GLY A 204 -11.87 -2.86 17.98
C GLY A 204 -11.82 -2.39 16.52
N GLU A 205 -12.33 -1.20 16.29
CA GLU A 205 -12.39 -0.63 14.94
C GLU A 205 -11.92 0.83 14.95
N PRO A 206 -11.12 1.24 13.94
CA PRO A 206 -10.91 2.64 13.65
C PRO A 206 -12.24 3.34 13.38
N VAL A 207 -12.40 4.57 13.90
CA VAL A 207 -13.64 5.34 13.72
C VAL A 207 -13.81 5.81 12.28
N GLY A 208 -15.05 6.06 11.89
CA GLY A 208 -15.42 6.70 10.62
C GLY A 208 -15.27 8.23 10.66
N GLY A 209 -16.02 8.91 9.82
CA GLY A 209 -15.99 10.37 9.74
C GLY A 209 -14.77 10.93 9.01
N CYS A 210 -14.43 12.17 9.31
CA CYS A 210 -13.31 12.87 8.71
C CYS A 210 -12.24 13.21 9.77
N CYS A 211 -10.96 13.01 9.44
CA CYS A 211 -9.88 13.46 10.32
C CYS A 211 -9.71 14.99 10.32
N GLY A 212 -10.40 15.71 9.44
CA GLY A 212 -10.38 17.16 9.32
C GLY A 212 -9.28 17.72 8.43
N LEU A 213 -8.22 16.97 8.13
CA LEU A 213 -7.10 17.52 7.35
C LEU A 213 -7.38 17.63 5.86
N ALA A 214 -8.09 16.63 5.27
CA ALA A 214 -8.56 16.63 3.88
C ALA A 214 -7.47 17.10 2.88
N GLY A 215 -6.35 16.37 2.83
CA GLY A 215 -5.17 16.79 2.07
C GLY A 215 -4.42 17.91 2.78
N ASN A 216 -4.46 19.13 2.25
CA ASN A 216 -3.86 20.32 2.86
C ASN A 216 -4.90 21.33 3.44
N PHE A 217 -6.19 21.02 3.34
CA PHE A 217 -7.27 21.92 3.78
C PHE A 217 -7.05 22.46 5.20
N GLY A 218 -6.76 21.59 6.17
CA GLY A 218 -6.56 21.99 7.55
C GLY A 218 -5.31 22.84 7.80
N PHE A 219 -4.40 22.94 6.82
CA PHE A 219 -3.21 23.80 6.87
C PHE A 219 -3.40 25.15 6.17
N GLU A 220 -4.50 25.33 5.48
CA GLU A 220 -4.80 26.60 4.81
C GLU A 220 -5.24 27.66 5.83
N PRO A 221 -4.87 28.94 5.61
CA PRO A 221 -5.29 30.02 6.49
C PRO A 221 -6.81 30.06 6.68
N GLY A 222 -7.25 30.09 7.93
CA GLY A 222 -8.67 30.13 8.30
C GLY A 222 -9.37 28.77 8.39
N HIS A 223 -8.73 27.67 8.01
CA HIS A 223 -9.35 26.34 8.04
C HIS A 223 -8.97 25.48 9.26
N HIS A 224 -7.98 25.90 10.04
CA HIS A 224 -7.47 25.13 11.16
C HIS A 224 -8.55 24.77 12.20
N GLU A 225 -9.37 25.73 12.59
CA GLU A 225 -10.44 25.51 13.59
C GLU A 225 -11.48 24.50 13.09
N VAL A 226 -11.86 24.57 11.81
CA VAL A 226 -12.77 23.59 11.19
C VAL A 226 -12.13 22.22 11.15
N SER A 227 -10.84 22.14 10.79
CA SER A 227 -10.09 20.88 10.78
C SER A 227 -10.05 20.24 12.17
N VAL A 228 -9.77 21.01 13.21
CA VAL A 228 -9.79 20.52 14.61
C VAL A 228 -11.18 20.08 15.00
N ALA A 229 -12.22 20.86 14.71
CA ALA A 229 -13.61 20.51 15.02
C ALA A 229 -14.02 19.16 14.39
N CYS A 230 -13.69 18.94 13.12
CA CYS A 230 -13.93 17.64 12.47
C CYS A 230 -13.20 16.49 13.17
N ALA A 231 -11.94 16.68 13.57
CA ALA A 231 -11.18 15.66 14.30
C ALA A 231 -11.76 15.37 15.71
N GLU A 232 -12.36 16.38 16.33
CA GLU A 232 -13.00 16.25 17.66
C GLU A 232 -14.35 15.53 17.61
N GLU A 233 -14.97 15.33 16.46
CA GLU A 233 -16.24 14.61 16.38
C GLU A 233 -16.10 13.13 16.79
N GLN A 234 -15.06 12.45 16.29
CA GLN A 234 -14.87 11.01 16.52
C GLN A 234 -13.41 10.65 16.78
N LEU A 235 -12.47 11.15 15.97
CA LEU A 235 -11.08 10.70 15.99
C LEU A 235 -10.39 10.97 17.32
N LEU A 236 -10.32 12.21 17.75
CA LEU A 236 -9.61 12.59 18.98
C LEU A 236 -10.26 12.00 20.25
N PRO A 237 -11.59 11.97 20.38
CA PRO A 237 -12.24 11.25 21.49
C PRO A 237 -11.89 9.76 21.52
N SER A 238 -11.84 9.09 20.36
CA SER A 238 -11.48 7.66 20.28
C SER A 238 -10.03 7.41 20.72
N LEU A 239 -9.10 8.30 20.35
CA LEU A 239 -7.71 8.21 20.80
C LEU A 239 -7.56 8.43 22.30
N ARG A 240 -8.30 9.39 22.88
CA ARG A 240 -8.30 9.65 24.33
C ARG A 240 -8.90 8.50 25.13
N ALA A 241 -9.88 7.80 24.58
CA ALA A 241 -10.52 6.62 25.19
C ALA A 241 -9.75 5.32 24.96
N ALA A 242 -8.66 5.35 24.22
CA ALA A 242 -7.90 4.15 23.85
C ALA A 242 -7.37 3.41 25.07
N ARG A 243 -7.49 2.09 25.07
CA ARG A 243 -6.91 1.23 26.11
C ARG A 243 -5.38 1.26 26.06
N ALA A 244 -4.75 1.10 27.20
CA ALA A 244 -3.29 0.96 27.27
C ALA A 244 -2.81 -0.14 26.32
N GLY A 245 -1.78 0.16 25.52
CA GLY A 245 -1.23 -0.78 24.55
C GLY A 245 -2.01 -0.90 23.23
N ALA A 246 -3.07 -0.12 23.02
CA ALA A 246 -3.78 -0.10 21.75
C ALA A 246 -2.85 0.35 20.61
N LEU A 247 -2.98 -0.32 19.46
CA LEU A 247 -2.34 0.11 18.22
C LEU A 247 -3.16 1.25 17.61
N VAL A 248 -2.48 2.29 17.11
CA VAL A 248 -3.15 3.39 16.41
C VAL A 248 -2.98 3.18 14.92
N GLN A 249 -4.10 2.91 14.22
CA GLN A 249 -4.13 2.64 12.79
C GLN A 249 -4.78 3.79 12.00
N ALA A 250 -4.16 4.17 10.90
CA ALA A 250 -4.79 4.97 9.86
C ALA A 250 -4.04 4.76 8.53
N ASP A 251 -4.75 4.38 7.48
CA ASP A 251 -4.11 4.08 6.20
C ASP A 251 -3.88 5.34 5.36
N GLY A 252 -4.71 6.38 5.50
CA GLY A 252 -4.50 7.65 4.82
C GLY A 252 -3.36 8.49 5.42
N PHE A 253 -2.52 9.06 4.58
CA PHE A 253 -1.42 9.93 4.99
C PHE A 253 -1.93 11.17 5.77
N SER A 254 -3.01 11.80 5.30
CA SER A 254 -3.63 12.93 6.01
C SER A 254 -4.11 12.54 7.41
N CYS A 255 -4.73 11.37 7.55
CA CYS A 255 -5.19 10.88 8.86
C CYS A 255 -4.00 10.64 9.80
N ARG A 256 -2.92 10.00 9.35
CA ARG A 256 -1.71 9.81 10.16
C ARG A 256 -1.09 11.14 10.59
N THR A 257 -1.06 12.11 9.68
CA THR A 257 -0.54 13.46 9.96
C THR A 257 -1.39 14.15 11.04
N GLN A 258 -2.71 14.12 10.91
CA GLN A 258 -3.62 14.74 11.86
C GLN A 258 -3.53 14.09 13.25
N ILE A 259 -3.48 12.76 13.31
CA ILE A 259 -3.28 12.02 14.55
C ILE A 259 -1.97 12.42 15.24
N ALA A 260 -0.88 12.54 14.47
CA ALA A 260 0.40 12.94 15.02
C ALA A 260 0.38 14.39 15.56
N GLN A 261 -0.28 15.30 14.87
CA GLN A 261 -0.31 16.72 15.24
C GLN A 261 -1.26 17.02 16.39
N LEU A 262 -2.47 16.50 16.35
CA LEU A 262 -3.49 16.80 17.35
C LEU A 262 -3.57 15.75 18.47
N GLY A 263 -3.29 14.49 18.16
CA GLY A 263 -3.33 13.38 19.12
C GLY A 263 -1.99 13.12 19.81
N GLY A 264 -0.88 13.68 19.30
CA GLY A 264 0.46 13.48 19.86
C GLY A 264 0.98 12.04 19.79
N VAL A 265 0.36 11.17 18.99
CA VAL A 265 0.71 9.76 18.86
C VAL A 265 0.99 9.41 17.40
N ARG A 266 1.86 8.41 17.18
CA ARG A 266 2.15 7.91 15.83
C ARG A 266 1.10 6.88 15.42
N ALA A 267 0.31 7.18 14.39
CA ALA A 267 -0.50 6.20 13.71
C ALA A 267 0.31 5.46 12.63
N ARG A 268 -0.04 4.21 12.38
CA ARG A 268 0.60 3.33 11.39
C ARG A 268 -0.42 2.86 10.37
N HIS A 269 0.04 2.66 9.15
CA HIS A 269 -0.73 1.98 8.11
C HIS A 269 -0.88 0.49 8.50
N LEU A 270 -1.99 -0.15 8.11
CA LEU A 270 -2.23 -1.57 8.41
C LEU A 270 -1.07 -2.47 7.95
N VAL A 271 -0.48 -2.21 6.78
CA VAL A 271 0.68 -2.98 6.30
C VAL A 271 1.92 -2.84 7.18
N GLU A 272 2.12 -1.72 7.88
CA GLU A 272 3.21 -1.56 8.83
C GLU A 272 3.00 -2.48 10.04
N LEU A 273 1.77 -2.53 10.57
CA LEU A 273 1.41 -3.40 11.68
C LEU A 273 1.61 -4.88 11.32
N LEU A 274 1.14 -5.28 10.14
CA LEU A 274 1.31 -6.66 9.65
C LEU A 274 2.79 -6.98 9.41
N ALA A 275 3.56 -6.07 8.82
CA ALA A 275 4.98 -6.30 8.56
C ALA A 275 5.82 -6.43 9.84
N GLU A 276 5.47 -5.70 10.90
CA GLU A 276 6.07 -5.88 12.24
C GLU A 276 5.75 -7.26 12.81
N GLY A 277 4.48 -7.70 12.74
CA GLY A 277 4.09 -9.03 13.19
C GLY A 277 4.78 -10.18 12.42
N LEU A 278 5.10 -9.98 11.15
CA LEU A 278 5.91 -10.94 10.38
C LEU A 278 7.36 -11.02 10.89
N ALA A 279 7.94 -9.88 11.31
CA ALA A 279 9.31 -9.85 11.85
C ALA A 279 9.39 -10.49 13.24
N ASP A 280 8.35 -10.34 14.06
CA ASP A 280 8.27 -10.90 15.42
C ASP A 280 7.90 -12.39 15.44
N GLY A 281 7.44 -12.94 14.32
CA GLY A 281 7.07 -14.34 14.17
C GLY A 281 8.27 -15.30 14.18
N PRO A 282 8.04 -16.64 14.30
CA PRO A 282 9.10 -17.63 14.34
C PRO A 282 10.07 -17.57 13.14
N ALA A 283 9.54 -17.32 11.95
CA ALA A 283 10.32 -17.20 10.71
C ALA A 283 11.20 -15.92 10.70
N GLY A 284 10.71 -14.80 11.26
CA GLY A 284 11.47 -13.56 11.37
C GLY A 284 12.60 -13.65 12.38
N ARG A 285 12.39 -14.33 13.50
CA ARG A 285 13.44 -14.59 14.52
C ARG A 285 14.56 -15.50 13.99
N ALA A 286 14.22 -16.48 13.15
CA ALA A 286 15.21 -17.35 12.52
C ALA A 286 16.11 -16.60 11.52
N ALA A 287 15.59 -15.60 10.81
CA ALA A 287 16.35 -14.79 9.86
C ALA A 287 17.33 -13.80 10.56
N GLN A 288 16.99 -13.36 11.78
CA GLN A 288 17.83 -12.43 12.56
C GLN A 288 18.92 -13.15 13.38
N GLY A 289 18.81 -14.45 13.59
CA GLY A 289 19.73 -15.25 14.39
C GLY A 289 20.88 -15.93 13.62
N ALA A 290 21.00 -15.73 12.31
CA ALA A 290 22.13 -16.24 11.55
C ALA A 290 23.36 -15.35 11.83
N PRO A 291 24.47 -15.86 12.40
CA PRO A 291 25.68 -15.07 12.61
C PRO A 291 26.27 -14.71 11.24
N ASP A 292 26.67 -13.45 11.12
CA ASP A 292 27.43 -12.93 9.99
C ASP A 292 28.80 -13.61 9.96
N THR A 293 28.88 -14.77 9.32
CA THR A 293 30.15 -15.42 9.00
C THR A 293 30.66 -14.82 7.70
N GLN A 294 31.35 -13.67 7.81
CA GLN A 294 32.25 -13.23 6.75
C GLN A 294 33.60 -13.94 6.90
N PRO A 295 34.15 -14.44 5.78
CA PRO A 295 35.55 -14.92 5.73
C PRO A 295 36.55 -13.79 5.71
#